data_9e614c713c5cddd76d7043ddee5020be
#
_entry.id   9e614c713c5cddd76d7043ddee5020be
#
_cell.length_a   1.000
_cell.length_b   1.000
_cell.length_c   1.000
_cell.angle_alpha   90.00
_cell.angle_beta   90.00
_cell.angle_gamma   90.00
#
_symmetry.space_group_name_H-M   'P 1'
#
loop_
_entity.id
_entity.type
_entity.pdbx_description
1 polymer ?
#
loop_
_entity_poly.entity_id
_entity_poly.type
_entity_poly.pdbx_seq_one_letter_code
_entity_poly.pdbx_strand_id
1 'polypeptide(L)'
;MAKKVILAVAGAGKTYHICHKIDPTKKNLILAYTHENIHNIQKELCDAHGCVPGLTTVMTFDAFVYHNLILPYEPSIANHFSAPHFTGRGICLTDPPPQRIRGKNGEMVNNPLYRKKDKLTHYVTKKRQYYCATLSELALQVKEGRDSLIKRAATRLNLFYDYVLIDEFQDFREYDYELIVRLAKYLDNILLVGDYYQHSVSARNNTGKPFKTPKGDVSYADFVDGVTKAGFEVDITTLSRSRRCSADVCNFISNKLGIGIMSTGDHEGRVAWADDMANDVLRNNKITKLVYSEAARYSFSAVNWSYSKGDTMDCACVILTKDFEKLAEDDFSIKKISISTLNKLYVAMTRSRGNLYLIKSSTFKKLQNAYIRD
;
A
#
# COMPACT_ATOMS: atom_id res chain seq x y z
N MET A 1 -6.72 -12.52 20.20
CA MET A 1 -6.61 -11.20 19.51
C MET A 1 -7.85 -11.07 18.67
N ALA A 2 -8.78 -10.20 19.03
CA ALA A 2 -10.01 -10.04 18.23
C ALA A 2 -9.67 -9.41 16.85
N LYS A 3 -10.63 -8.84 16.20
CA LYS A 3 -10.48 -8.17 14.91
C LYS A 3 -9.89 -6.77 15.15
N LYS A 4 -8.59 -6.59 14.88
CA LYS A 4 -7.86 -5.36 15.21
C LYS A 4 -7.21 -4.72 13.98
N VAL A 5 -7.21 -3.40 13.93
CA VAL A 5 -6.44 -2.60 12.97
C VAL A 5 -5.52 -1.69 13.75
N ILE A 6 -4.22 -1.70 13.43
CA ILE A 6 -3.24 -0.75 13.97
C ILE A 6 -2.92 0.25 12.86
N LEU A 7 -3.23 1.52 13.10
CA LEU A 7 -2.87 2.62 12.23
C LEU A 7 -1.54 3.20 12.68
N ALA A 8 -0.53 2.99 11.85
CA ALA A 8 0.84 3.38 12.11
C ALA A 8 1.20 4.67 11.37
N VAL A 9 2.23 5.36 11.84
CA VAL A 9 2.91 6.40 11.08
C VAL A 9 4.12 5.84 10.31
N ALA A 10 4.66 6.61 9.37
CA ALA A 10 5.84 6.20 8.64
C ALA A 10 7.04 5.96 9.57
N GLY A 11 7.75 4.86 9.35
CA GLY A 11 8.93 4.50 10.15
C GLY A 11 8.62 4.02 11.57
N ALA A 12 7.37 3.75 11.94
CA ALA A 12 7.00 3.27 13.27
C ALA A 12 7.35 1.80 13.54
N GLY A 13 7.86 1.06 12.54
CA GLY A 13 8.23 -0.35 12.70
C GLY A 13 7.05 -1.30 12.58
N LYS A 14 6.18 -1.12 11.58
CA LYS A 14 5.02 -2.01 11.33
C LYS A 14 5.41 -3.49 11.22
N THR A 15 6.31 -3.80 10.30
CA THR A 15 6.80 -5.17 10.07
C THR A 15 7.51 -5.73 11.30
N TYR A 16 8.34 -4.91 11.97
CA TYR A 16 8.96 -5.25 13.24
C TYR A 16 7.89 -5.63 14.28
N HIS A 17 6.85 -4.82 14.45
CA HIS A 17 5.78 -5.08 15.39
C HIS A 17 5.07 -6.41 15.12
N ILE A 18 4.74 -6.69 13.86
CA ILE A 18 4.12 -7.98 13.48
C ILE A 18 5.05 -9.12 13.86
N CYS A 19 6.30 -9.10 13.37
CA CYS A 19 7.23 -10.23 13.49
C CYS A 19 7.67 -10.52 14.93
N HIS A 20 7.82 -9.47 15.77
CA HIS A 20 8.24 -9.63 17.18
C HIS A 20 7.08 -9.88 18.14
N LYS A 21 5.82 -9.72 17.71
CA LYS A 21 4.63 -9.91 18.56
C LYS A 21 3.86 -11.19 18.27
N ILE A 22 4.21 -11.94 17.22
CA ILE A 22 3.61 -13.25 17.01
C ILE A 22 4.05 -14.21 18.12
N ASP A 23 3.17 -15.14 18.44
CA ASP A 23 3.52 -16.33 19.22
C ASP A 23 4.03 -17.42 18.27
N PRO A 24 5.33 -17.79 18.32
CA PRO A 24 5.91 -18.77 17.40
C PRO A 24 5.37 -20.20 17.60
N THR A 25 4.65 -20.46 18.71
CA THR A 25 3.99 -21.75 18.98
C THR A 25 2.62 -21.86 18.35
N LYS A 26 2.10 -20.77 17.76
CA LYS A 26 0.81 -20.69 17.10
C LYS A 26 0.94 -20.75 15.59
N LYS A 27 -0.13 -21.17 14.93
CA LYS A 27 -0.22 -21.21 13.46
C LYS A 27 -0.52 -19.81 12.96
N ASN A 28 0.51 -19.09 12.50
CA ASN A 28 0.39 -17.72 11.99
C ASN A 28 0.35 -17.71 10.47
N LEU A 29 -0.53 -16.91 9.89
CA LEU A 29 -0.53 -16.55 8.48
C LEU A 29 -0.23 -15.06 8.36
N ILE A 30 0.93 -14.71 7.79
CA ILE A 30 1.34 -13.34 7.55
C ILE A 30 1.21 -13.03 6.07
N LEU A 31 0.45 -12.00 5.74
CA LEU A 31 0.16 -11.58 4.37
C LEU A 31 0.75 -10.19 4.11
N ALA A 32 1.32 -10.02 2.93
CA ALA A 32 1.76 -8.72 2.43
C ALA A 32 1.47 -8.59 0.93
N TYR A 33 1.63 -7.39 0.38
CA TYR A 33 1.22 -7.12 -0.99
C TYR A 33 2.29 -7.49 -2.04
N THR A 34 3.58 -7.27 -1.71
CA THR A 34 4.68 -7.48 -2.66
C THR A 34 5.65 -8.57 -2.22
N HIS A 35 6.38 -9.16 -3.16
CA HIS A 35 7.46 -10.11 -2.85
C HIS A 35 8.58 -9.46 -2.04
N GLU A 36 8.85 -8.19 -2.22
CA GLU A 36 9.82 -7.45 -1.41
C GLU A 36 9.38 -7.37 0.06
N ASN A 37 8.10 -7.08 0.32
CA ASN A 37 7.55 -7.11 1.68
C ASN A 37 7.63 -8.51 2.29
N ILE A 38 7.38 -9.57 1.51
CA ILE A 38 7.55 -10.97 1.97
C ILE A 38 8.99 -11.23 2.40
N HIS A 39 9.96 -10.83 1.58
CA HIS A 39 11.38 -10.98 1.91
C HIS A 39 11.76 -10.22 3.20
N ASN A 40 11.28 -8.98 3.35
CA ASN A 40 11.51 -8.17 4.54
C ASN A 40 10.88 -8.81 5.79
N ILE A 41 9.66 -9.36 5.69
CA ILE A 41 9.00 -10.08 6.78
C ILE A 41 9.79 -11.33 7.16
N GLN A 42 10.23 -12.13 6.19
CA GLN A 42 11.03 -13.34 6.45
C GLN A 42 12.35 -13.01 7.14
N LYS A 43 13.03 -11.96 6.69
CA LYS A 43 14.26 -11.48 7.33
C LYS A 43 13.99 -11.05 8.77
N GLU A 44 12.96 -10.24 9.01
CA GLU A 44 12.60 -9.74 10.34
C GLU A 44 12.20 -10.89 11.29
N LEU A 45 11.51 -11.92 10.78
CA LEU A 45 11.20 -13.12 11.56
C LEU A 45 12.49 -13.90 11.95
N CYS A 46 13.46 -13.99 11.03
CA CYS A 46 14.74 -14.59 11.33
C CYS A 46 15.52 -13.78 12.37
N ASP A 47 15.50 -12.45 12.27
CA ASP A 47 16.14 -11.57 13.24
C ASP A 47 15.47 -11.68 14.63
N ALA A 48 14.16 -11.87 14.70
CA ALA A 48 13.39 -11.97 15.94
C ALA A 48 13.47 -13.35 16.62
N HIS A 49 13.50 -14.45 15.82
CA HIS A 49 13.32 -15.80 16.31
C HIS A 49 14.47 -16.77 15.91
N GLY A 50 15.53 -16.27 15.26
CA GLY A 50 16.63 -17.09 14.74
C GLY A 50 16.33 -17.76 13.39
N CYS A 51 15.06 -17.97 13.06
CA CYS A 51 14.56 -18.49 11.78
C CYS A 51 13.09 -18.10 11.61
N VAL A 52 12.53 -18.34 10.44
CA VAL A 52 11.07 -18.27 10.28
C VAL A 52 10.44 -19.41 11.09
N PRO A 53 9.57 -19.12 12.08
CA PRO A 53 8.98 -20.17 12.93
C PRO A 53 8.21 -21.20 12.09
N GLY A 54 8.39 -22.48 12.38
CA GLY A 54 7.85 -23.58 11.56
C GLY A 54 6.31 -23.61 11.42
N LEU A 55 5.58 -22.96 12.34
CA LEU A 55 4.12 -22.80 12.27
C LEU A 55 3.70 -21.47 11.64
N THR A 56 4.64 -20.67 11.13
CA THR A 56 4.36 -19.38 10.49
C THR A 56 4.44 -19.50 8.96
N THR A 57 3.36 -19.20 8.28
CA THR A 57 3.28 -19.12 6.82
C THR A 57 3.31 -17.66 6.40
N VAL A 58 4.19 -17.31 5.45
CA VAL A 58 4.32 -15.98 4.89
C VAL A 58 4.05 -16.05 3.39
N MET A 59 3.09 -15.27 2.88
CA MET A 59 2.77 -15.25 1.45
C MET A 59 2.19 -13.91 0.99
N THR A 60 2.19 -13.68 -0.33
CA THR A 60 1.53 -12.51 -0.90
C THR A 60 0.01 -12.65 -0.79
N PHE A 61 -0.69 -11.49 -0.72
CA PHE A 61 -2.15 -11.50 -0.64
C PHE A 61 -2.80 -12.16 -1.86
N ASP A 62 -2.29 -11.91 -3.06
CA ASP A 62 -2.82 -12.56 -4.27
C ASP A 62 -2.61 -14.09 -4.26
N ALA A 63 -1.45 -14.57 -3.77
CA ALA A 63 -1.21 -16.00 -3.58
C ALA A 63 -2.16 -16.59 -2.53
N PHE A 64 -2.41 -15.87 -1.43
CA PHE A 64 -3.39 -16.27 -0.42
C PHE A 64 -4.78 -16.43 -1.02
N VAL A 65 -5.27 -15.44 -1.75
CA VAL A 65 -6.61 -15.51 -2.38
C VAL A 65 -6.66 -16.69 -3.36
N TYR A 66 -5.65 -16.85 -4.20
CA TYR A 66 -5.62 -17.93 -5.17
C TYR A 66 -5.62 -19.31 -4.50
N HIS A 67 -4.69 -19.57 -3.58
CA HIS A 67 -4.51 -20.90 -2.97
C HIS A 67 -5.56 -21.24 -1.91
N ASN A 68 -6.16 -20.25 -1.24
CA ASN A 68 -7.08 -20.52 -0.14
C ASN A 68 -8.55 -20.23 -0.48
N LEU A 69 -8.83 -19.36 -1.46
CA LEU A 69 -10.20 -18.97 -1.79
C LEU A 69 -10.62 -19.37 -3.20
N ILE A 70 -9.70 -19.50 -4.16
CA ILE A 70 -10.05 -19.87 -5.54
C ILE A 70 -9.87 -21.38 -5.78
N LEU A 71 -8.66 -21.88 -5.66
CA LEU A 71 -8.31 -23.27 -5.98
C LEU A 71 -9.19 -24.30 -5.24
N PRO A 72 -9.36 -24.22 -3.90
CA PRO A 72 -10.18 -25.22 -3.17
C PRO A 72 -11.66 -25.17 -3.50
N TYR A 73 -12.12 -24.05 -4.08
CA TYR A 73 -13.53 -23.82 -4.41
C TYR A 73 -13.78 -23.71 -5.92
N GLU A 74 -12.85 -24.17 -6.73
CA GLU A 74 -12.97 -24.13 -8.20
C GLU A 74 -14.22 -24.84 -8.72
N PRO A 75 -14.65 -26.02 -8.18
CA PRO A 75 -15.94 -26.60 -8.56
C PRO A 75 -17.14 -25.71 -8.27
N SER A 76 -17.16 -25.02 -7.13
CA SER A 76 -18.22 -24.08 -6.77
C SER A 76 -18.23 -22.85 -7.68
N ILE A 77 -17.04 -22.36 -8.06
CA ILE A 77 -16.88 -21.27 -9.04
C ILE A 77 -17.40 -21.71 -10.41
N ALA A 78 -16.99 -22.88 -10.88
CA ALA A 78 -17.43 -23.45 -12.15
C ALA A 78 -18.97 -23.59 -12.21
N ASN A 79 -19.57 -24.11 -11.15
CA ASN A 79 -21.03 -24.23 -11.06
C ASN A 79 -21.74 -22.87 -11.05
N HIS A 80 -21.20 -21.90 -10.28
CA HIS A 80 -21.78 -20.55 -10.22
C HIS A 80 -21.87 -19.88 -11.62
N PHE A 81 -20.89 -20.12 -12.48
CA PHE A 81 -20.84 -19.57 -13.84
C PHE A 81 -21.36 -20.53 -14.91
N SER A 82 -22.02 -21.62 -14.55
CA SER A 82 -22.53 -22.64 -15.47
C SER A 82 -21.44 -23.20 -16.41
N ALA A 83 -20.25 -23.43 -15.87
CA ALA A 83 -19.08 -23.94 -16.59
C ALA A 83 -18.53 -25.23 -15.91
N PRO A 84 -19.30 -26.31 -15.80
CA PRO A 84 -19.01 -27.46 -14.92
C PRO A 84 -17.69 -28.20 -15.23
N HIS A 85 -17.17 -28.06 -16.43
CA HIS A 85 -15.88 -28.67 -16.85
C HIS A 85 -14.71 -27.70 -16.83
N PHE A 86 -14.88 -26.52 -16.22
CA PHE A 86 -13.80 -25.57 -16.13
C PHE A 86 -12.77 -26.03 -15.09
N THR A 87 -11.49 -25.97 -15.48
CA THR A 87 -10.34 -26.14 -14.60
C THR A 87 -9.33 -25.06 -14.93
N GLY A 88 -8.93 -24.29 -13.91
CA GLY A 88 -7.95 -23.23 -14.04
C GLY A 88 -6.53 -23.75 -14.23
N ARG A 89 -5.67 -22.93 -14.84
CA ARG A 89 -4.27 -23.24 -15.14
C ARG A 89 -3.30 -22.22 -14.50
N GLY A 90 -3.58 -21.82 -13.27
CA GLY A 90 -2.78 -20.83 -12.58
C GLY A 90 -3.27 -19.39 -12.74
N ILE A 91 -2.40 -18.43 -12.45
CA ILE A 91 -2.69 -16.99 -12.49
C ILE A 91 -1.97 -16.29 -13.62
N CYS A 92 -2.51 -15.13 -14.05
CA CYS A 92 -1.94 -14.23 -15.02
C CYS A 92 -1.81 -12.84 -14.41
N LEU A 93 -0.64 -12.23 -14.55
CA LEU A 93 -0.34 -10.89 -14.00
C LEU A 93 -0.82 -9.74 -14.89
N THR A 94 -1.28 -10.03 -16.10
CA THR A 94 -1.87 -8.99 -16.97
C THR A 94 -3.26 -8.62 -16.48
N ASP A 95 -3.63 -7.35 -16.65
CA ASP A 95 -4.97 -6.91 -16.33
C ASP A 95 -6.01 -7.46 -17.32
N PRO A 96 -7.26 -7.70 -16.87
CA PRO A 96 -8.34 -8.04 -17.77
C PRO A 96 -8.63 -6.89 -18.74
N PRO A 97 -9.18 -7.18 -19.93
CA PRO A 97 -9.56 -6.14 -20.88
C PRO A 97 -10.51 -5.11 -20.26
N PRO A 98 -10.16 -3.80 -20.25
CA PRO A 98 -11.01 -2.77 -19.67
C PRO A 98 -12.29 -2.61 -20.50
N GLN A 99 -13.37 -2.12 -19.87
CA GLN A 99 -14.66 -1.92 -20.51
C GLN A 99 -14.59 -0.91 -21.68
N ARG A 100 -13.77 0.13 -21.51
CA ARG A 100 -13.59 1.18 -22.51
C ARG A 100 -12.12 1.33 -22.86
N ILE A 101 -11.85 1.60 -24.13
CA ILE A 101 -10.51 1.87 -24.67
C ILE A 101 -10.54 3.15 -25.50
N ARG A 102 -9.38 3.75 -25.70
CA ARG A 102 -9.23 4.90 -26.58
C ARG A 102 -9.33 4.44 -28.04
N GLY A 103 -10.30 4.97 -28.78
CA GLY A 103 -10.46 4.75 -30.21
C GLY A 103 -9.40 5.49 -31.03
N LYS A 104 -9.43 5.28 -32.37
CA LYS A 104 -8.47 5.89 -33.30
C LYS A 104 -8.49 7.43 -33.28
N ASN A 105 -9.64 8.01 -33.03
CA ASN A 105 -9.84 9.48 -32.97
C ASN A 105 -9.69 10.06 -31.55
N GLY A 106 -9.21 9.25 -30.57
CA GLY A 106 -9.04 9.69 -29.19
C GLY A 106 -10.28 9.59 -28.32
N GLU A 107 -11.46 9.27 -28.87
CA GLU A 107 -12.71 9.04 -28.14
C GLU A 107 -12.66 7.74 -27.32
N MET A 108 -13.46 7.68 -26.25
CA MET A 108 -13.61 6.45 -25.44
C MET A 108 -14.69 5.55 -26.03
N VAL A 109 -14.31 4.39 -26.57
CA VAL A 109 -15.19 3.40 -27.18
C VAL A 109 -15.29 2.12 -26.33
N ASN A 110 -16.35 1.36 -26.52
CA ASN A 110 -16.49 0.05 -25.88
C ASN A 110 -15.43 -0.93 -26.40
N ASN A 111 -14.77 -1.63 -25.49
CA ASN A 111 -13.78 -2.63 -25.83
C ASN A 111 -14.47 -3.96 -26.24
N PRO A 112 -14.31 -4.45 -27.46
CA PRO A 112 -14.92 -5.71 -27.92
C PRO A 112 -14.37 -6.94 -27.17
N LEU A 113 -13.20 -6.82 -26.54
CA LEU A 113 -12.60 -7.89 -25.73
C LEU A 113 -13.13 -7.91 -24.30
N TYR A 114 -13.81 -6.86 -23.85
CA TYR A 114 -14.38 -6.81 -22.50
C TYR A 114 -15.43 -7.91 -22.31
N ARG A 115 -15.42 -8.52 -21.15
CA ARG A 115 -16.44 -9.49 -20.74
C ARG A 115 -17.10 -8.99 -19.45
N LYS A 116 -18.42 -9.20 -19.31
CA LYS A 116 -19.17 -8.77 -18.14
C LYS A 116 -18.81 -9.63 -16.91
N LYS A 117 -18.97 -9.06 -15.73
CA LYS A 117 -18.66 -9.70 -14.43
C LYS A 117 -19.51 -10.94 -14.11
N ASP A 118 -20.65 -11.09 -14.77
CA ASP A 118 -21.53 -12.27 -14.67
C ASP A 118 -21.04 -13.48 -15.50
N LYS A 119 -19.89 -13.36 -16.16
CA LYS A 119 -19.28 -14.41 -16.97
C LYS A 119 -17.90 -14.81 -16.44
N LEU A 120 -17.63 -16.10 -16.34
CA LEU A 120 -16.32 -16.63 -15.93
C LEU A 120 -15.17 -16.06 -16.80
N THR A 121 -15.43 -15.82 -18.09
CA THR A 121 -14.46 -15.23 -19.03
C THR A 121 -14.05 -13.80 -18.71
N HIS A 122 -14.68 -13.12 -17.73
CA HIS A 122 -14.21 -11.86 -17.16
C HIS A 122 -12.99 -12.08 -16.27
N TYR A 123 -12.95 -13.21 -15.58
CA TYR A 123 -11.96 -13.53 -14.54
C TYR A 123 -10.80 -14.38 -15.04
N VAL A 124 -10.92 -14.93 -16.26
CA VAL A 124 -9.92 -15.85 -16.81
C VAL A 124 -9.51 -15.49 -18.23
N THR A 125 -8.25 -15.77 -18.56
CA THR A 125 -7.73 -15.67 -19.92
C THR A 125 -8.24 -16.81 -20.82
N LYS A 126 -8.04 -16.71 -22.15
CA LYS A 126 -8.29 -17.81 -23.11
C LYS A 126 -7.49 -19.07 -22.76
N LYS A 127 -6.35 -18.93 -22.05
CA LYS A 127 -5.51 -20.04 -21.57
C LYS A 127 -5.98 -20.62 -20.24
N ARG A 128 -7.16 -20.21 -19.73
CA ARG A 128 -7.74 -20.61 -18.44
C ARG A 128 -6.93 -20.18 -17.23
N GLN A 129 -6.13 -19.11 -17.34
CA GLN A 129 -5.42 -18.52 -16.19
C GLN A 129 -6.28 -17.43 -15.58
N TYR A 130 -6.38 -17.39 -14.26
CA TYR A 130 -7.10 -16.34 -13.55
C TYR A 130 -6.32 -15.01 -13.61
N TYR A 131 -7.02 -13.92 -13.90
CA TYR A 131 -6.42 -12.59 -13.77
C TYR A 131 -6.19 -12.26 -12.30
N CYS A 132 -4.94 -12.01 -11.92
CA CYS A 132 -4.54 -11.70 -10.55
C CYS A 132 -5.33 -10.51 -9.97
N ALA A 133 -5.54 -9.47 -10.77
CA ALA A 133 -6.27 -8.27 -10.39
C ALA A 133 -7.76 -8.48 -10.05
N THR A 134 -8.35 -9.64 -10.42
CA THR A 134 -9.78 -9.91 -10.20
C THR A 134 -10.06 -11.06 -9.23
N LEU A 135 -9.05 -11.64 -8.60
CA LEU A 135 -9.21 -12.79 -7.70
C LEU A 135 -10.16 -12.48 -6.53
N SER A 136 -9.97 -11.33 -5.88
CA SER A 136 -10.82 -10.91 -4.76
C SER A 136 -12.25 -10.64 -5.21
N GLU A 137 -12.44 -10.00 -6.35
CA GLU A 137 -13.77 -9.77 -6.93
C GLU A 137 -14.48 -11.10 -7.22
N LEU A 138 -13.77 -12.06 -7.82
CA LEU A 138 -14.29 -13.40 -8.09
C LEU A 138 -14.75 -14.10 -6.80
N ALA A 139 -13.87 -14.12 -5.78
CA ALA A 139 -14.19 -14.75 -4.50
C ALA A 139 -15.44 -14.13 -3.84
N LEU A 140 -15.62 -12.81 -3.97
CA LEU A 140 -16.77 -12.08 -3.42
C LEU A 140 -18.09 -12.39 -4.11
N GLN A 141 -18.07 -12.75 -5.39
CA GLN A 141 -19.29 -12.98 -6.18
C GLN A 141 -19.87 -14.38 -6.00
N VAL A 142 -19.01 -15.39 -5.75
CA VAL A 142 -19.42 -16.77 -5.74
C VAL A 142 -20.28 -17.11 -4.53
N LYS A 143 -21.45 -17.66 -4.80
CA LYS A 143 -22.40 -18.18 -3.80
C LYS A 143 -22.75 -19.61 -4.16
N GLU A 144 -22.90 -20.45 -3.15
CA GLU A 144 -23.38 -21.82 -3.29
C GLU A 144 -24.53 -22.01 -2.31
N GLY A 145 -25.76 -22.04 -2.83
CA GLY A 145 -26.96 -22.03 -2.02
C GLY A 145 -27.07 -20.75 -1.16
N ARG A 146 -27.24 -20.93 0.16
CA ARG A 146 -27.35 -19.83 1.13
C ARG A 146 -25.98 -19.35 1.65
N ASP A 147 -24.92 -20.15 1.47
CA ASP A 147 -23.59 -19.82 1.98
C ASP A 147 -22.73 -19.14 0.91
N SER A 148 -21.99 -18.11 1.34
CA SER A 148 -20.96 -17.50 0.50
C SER A 148 -19.68 -18.33 0.55
N LEU A 149 -18.91 -18.34 -0.54
CA LEU A 149 -17.57 -18.90 -0.58
C LEU A 149 -16.72 -18.36 0.59
N ILE A 150 -16.85 -17.07 0.89
CA ILE A 150 -16.11 -16.38 1.96
C ILE A 150 -16.33 -17.03 3.33
N LYS A 151 -17.57 -17.36 3.70
CA LYS A 151 -17.88 -18.00 4.99
C LYS A 151 -17.21 -19.38 5.08
N ARG A 152 -17.35 -20.19 4.03
CA ARG A 152 -16.73 -21.52 3.96
C ARG A 152 -15.20 -21.45 4.02
N ALA A 153 -14.61 -20.51 3.28
CA ALA A 153 -13.17 -20.30 3.28
C ALA A 153 -12.67 -19.85 4.66
N ALA A 154 -13.34 -18.91 5.33
CA ALA A 154 -12.95 -18.47 6.66
C ALA A 154 -13.07 -19.59 7.70
N THR A 155 -14.14 -20.38 7.68
CA THR A 155 -14.29 -21.56 8.55
C THR A 155 -13.14 -22.56 8.35
N ARG A 156 -12.76 -22.78 7.07
CA ARG A 156 -11.61 -23.64 6.76
C ARG A 156 -10.28 -23.03 7.25
N LEU A 157 -10.09 -21.72 7.08
CA LEU A 157 -8.88 -21.02 7.51
C LEU A 157 -8.67 -21.14 9.04
N ASN A 158 -9.72 -21.04 9.85
CA ASN A 158 -9.66 -21.20 11.31
C ASN A 158 -9.18 -22.60 11.75
N LEU A 159 -9.26 -23.62 10.88
CA LEU A 159 -8.67 -24.94 11.17
C LEU A 159 -7.15 -24.99 10.98
N PHE A 160 -6.64 -24.13 10.10
CA PHE A 160 -5.23 -24.12 9.71
C PHE A 160 -4.42 -23.00 10.36
N TYR A 161 -5.05 -21.90 10.75
CA TYR A 161 -4.39 -20.71 11.28
C TYR A 161 -5.10 -20.19 12.53
N ASP A 162 -4.32 -19.96 13.58
CA ASP A 162 -4.77 -19.32 14.80
C ASP A 162 -4.87 -17.78 14.61
N TYR A 163 -3.98 -17.22 13.79
CA TYR A 163 -3.89 -15.79 13.53
C TYR A 163 -3.68 -15.49 12.04
N VAL A 164 -4.40 -14.51 11.54
CA VAL A 164 -4.18 -13.91 10.22
C VAL A 164 -3.68 -12.48 10.43
N LEU A 165 -2.47 -12.17 9.95
CA LEU A 165 -1.83 -10.88 10.11
C LEU A 165 -1.56 -10.30 8.72
N ILE A 166 -1.88 -9.03 8.51
CA ILE A 166 -1.74 -8.36 7.21
C ILE A 166 -0.91 -7.10 7.39
N ASP A 167 0.25 -7.06 6.73
CA ASP A 167 1.11 -5.90 6.67
C ASP A 167 0.78 -5.02 5.46
N GLU A 168 0.96 -3.70 5.61
CA GLU A 168 0.74 -2.69 4.57
C GLU A 168 -0.69 -2.75 3.96
N PHE A 169 -1.72 -2.98 4.79
CA PHE A 169 -3.09 -3.16 4.29
C PHE A 169 -3.62 -1.96 3.48
N GLN A 170 -3.05 -0.78 3.63
CA GLN A 170 -3.41 0.39 2.83
C GLN A 170 -3.05 0.26 1.33
N ASP A 171 -2.29 -0.77 0.95
CA ASP A 171 -1.97 -1.06 -0.45
C ASP A 171 -3.05 -1.90 -1.14
N PHE A 172 -4.06 -2.33 -0.42
CA PHE A 172 -5.15 -3.13 -0.97
C PHE A 172 -6.02 -2.36 -1.96
N ARG A 173 -6.48 -3.07 -2.99
CA ARG A 173 -7.51 -2.61 -3.92
C ARG A 173 -8.89 -2.69 -3.24
N GLU A 174 -9.89 -2.04 -3.82
CA GLU A 174 -11.25 -2.01 -3.27
C GLU A 174 -11.81 -3.40 -2.95
N TYR A 175 -11.70 -4.35 -3.86
CA TYR A 175 -12.19 -5.72 -3.65
C TYR A 175 -11.34 -6.51 -2.65
N ASP A 176 -10.05 -6.21 -2.53
CA ASP A 176 -9.18 -6.84 -1.54
C ASP A 176 -9.60 -6.42 -0.14
N TYR A 177 -9.87 -5.12 0.07
CA TYR A 177 -10.38 -4.61 1.32
C TYR A 177 -11.76 -5.19 1.66
N GLU A 178 -12.69 -5.21 0.70
CA GLU A 178 -14.02 -5.79 0.89
C GLU A 178 -13.94 -7.27 1.25
N LEU A 179 -13.05 -8.01 0.58
CA LEU A 179 -12.80 -9.43 0.86
C LEU A 179 -12.33 -9.63 2.31
N ILE A 180 -11.35 -8.85 2.76
CA ILE A 180 -10.84 -8.94 4.13
C ILE A 180 -11.91 -8.58 5.15
N VAL A 181 -12.69 -7.53 4.94
CA VAL A 181 -13.80 -7.16 5.83
C VAL A 181 -14.82 -8.29 5.93
N ARG A 182 -15.13 -8.97 4.82
CA ARG A 182 -16.07 -10.11 4.84
C ARG A 182 -15.46 -11.34 5.49
N LEU A 183 -14.19 -11.67 5.24
CA LEU A 183 -13.48 -12.76 5.91
C LEU A 183 -13.41 -12.54 7.42
N ALA A 184 -13.08 -11.31 7.84
CA ALA A 184 -12.98 -10.92 9.23
C ALA A 184 -14.26 -11.18 10.05
N LYS A 185 -15.44 -11.25 9.41
CA LYS A 185 -16.68 -11.59 10.10
C LYS A 185 -16.67 -13.02 10.67
N TYR A 186 -15.90 -13.91 10.05
CA TYR A 186 -15.88 -15.35 10.34
C TYR A 186 -14.51 -15.86 10.81
N LEU A 187 -13.44 -15.05 10.69
CA LEU A 187 -12.13 -15.39 11.25
C LEU A 187 -12.13 -15.14 12.77
N ASP A 188 -11.46 -16.00 13.50
CA ASP A 188 -11.34 -15.90 14.96
C ASP A 188 -10.42 -14.75 15.36
N ASN A 189 -9.26 -14.64 14.70
CA ASN A 189 -8.28 -13.61 14.98
C ASN A 189 -7.70 -13.02 13.67
N ILE A 190 -7.80 -11.71 13.53
CA ILE A 190 -7.20 -10.98 12.40
C ILE A 190 -6.62 -9.65 12.87
N LEU A 191 -5.39 -9.34 12.43
CA LEU A 191 -4.71 -8.08 12.64
C LEU A 191 -4.34 -7.46 11.29
N LEU A 192 -4.75 -6.21 11.08
CA LEU A 192 -4.31 -5.39 9.95
C LEU A 192 -3.36 -4.32 10.49
N VAL A 193 -2.21 -4.12 9.85
CA VAL A 193 -1.27 -3.05 10.19
C VAL A 193 -0.99 -2.23 8.95
N GLY A 194 -1.08 -0.90 9.04
CA GLY A 194 -0.84 -0.04 7.89
C GLY A 194 -0.75 1.44 8.25
N ASP A 195 -0.43 2.26 7.26
CA ASP A 195 -0.32 3.72 7.38
C ASP A 195 -1.32 4.38 6.42
N TYR A 196 -2.34 5.04 6.99
CA TYR A 196 -3.37 5.72 6.19
C TYR A 196 -2.75 6.71 5.20
N TYR A 197 -1.75 7.48 5.60
CA TYR A 197 -1.13 8.51 4.77
C TYR A 197 -0.19 7.95 3.68
N GLN A 198 -0.02 6.62 3.61
CA GLN A 198 0.71 5.96 2.53
C GLN A 198 -0.19 5.26 1.50
N HIS A 199 -1.53 5.40 1.60
CA HIS A 199 -2.43 4.85 0.60
C HIS A 199 -2.33 5.60 -0.73
N SER A 200 -2.71 4.93 -1.83
CA SER A 200 -2.72 5.50 -3.19
C SER A 200 -1.39 6.07 -3.69
N VAL A 201 -0.27 5.71 -3.06
CA VAL A 201 1.07 6.14 -3.50
C VAL A 201 1.50 5.38 -4.75
N SER A 202 1.05 4.13 -4.92
CA SER A 202 1.29 3.34 -6.13
C SER A 202 0.18 3.52 -7.17
N ALA A 203 0.55 3.73 -8.44
CA ALA A 203 -0.41 3.81 -9.55
C ALA A 203 -1.20 2.50 -9.77
N ARG A 204 -0.63 1.35 -9.41
CA ARG A 204 -1.28 0.04 -9.50
C ARG A 204 -2.36 -0.18 -8.46
N ASN A 205 -2.29 0.53 -7.33
CA ASN A 205 -3.22 0.45 -6.21
C ASN A 205 -4.16 1.65 -6.24
N ASN A 206 -4.75 1.93 -7.39
CA ASN A 206 -5.78 2.95 -7.48
C ASN A 206 -7.04 2.42 -6.80
N THR A 207 -7.04 2.59 -5.48
CA THR A 207 -8.04 2.03 -4.60
C THR A 207 -9.26 2.93 -4.55
N GLY A 208 -10.41 2.31 -4.66
CA GLY A 208 -11.65 2.91 -4.19
C GLY A 208 -11.73 2.81 -2.66
N LYS A 209 -12.74 2.10 -2.14
CA LYS A 209 -12.89 1.85 -0.69
C LYS A 209 -11.65 1.17 -0.10
N PRO A 210 -11.28 1.50 1.14
CA PRO A 210 -11.95 2.43 2.07
C PRO A 210 -11.52 3.88 1.94
N PHE A 211 -10.62 4.23 1.01
CA PHE A 211 -9.97 5.53 0.91
C PHE A 211 -10.70 6.53 0.01
N LYS A 212 -11.63 6.04 -0.83
CA LYS A 212 -12.43 6.86 -1.74
C LYS A 212 -13.90 6.49 -1.71
N THR A 213 -14.72 7.50 -1.94
CA THR A 213 -16.15 7.35 -2.22
C THR A 213 -16.48 8.06 -3.54
N PRO A 214 -17.69 7.88 -4.10
CA PRO A 214 -18.13 8.68 -5.25
C PRO A 214 -18.10 10.19 -5.02
N LYS A 215 -18.07 10.64 -3.75
CA LYS A 215 -18.00 12.05 -3.36
C LYS A 215 -16.56 12.59 -3.24
N GLY A 216 -15.55 11.73 -3.35
CA GLY A 216 -14.14 12.09 -3.25
C GLY A 216 -13.38 11.23 -2.23
N ASP A 217 -12.22 11.74 -1.84
CA ASP A 217 -11.34 11.07 -0.87
C ASP A 217 -11.98 11.07 0.54
N VAL A 218 -11.75 9.98 1.27
CA VAL A 218 -12.23 9.80 2.66
C VAL A 218 -11.21 10.41 3.60
N SER A 219 -11.64 11.25 4.55
CA SER A 219 -10.76 11.80 5.58
C SER A 219 -10.23 10.73 6.54
N TYR A 220 -9.14 11.05 7.25
CA TYR A 220 -8.61 10.13 8.27
C TYR A 220 -9.65 9.74 9.33
N ALA A 221 -10.43 10.72 9.81
CA ALA A 221 -11.47 10.48 10.82
C ALA A 221 -12.60 9.59 10.26
N ASP A 222 -13.07 9.86 9.05
CA ASP A 222 -14.11 9.04 8.40
C ASP A 222 -13.59 7.63 8.08
N PHE A 223 -12.30 7.51 7.76
CA PHE A 223 -11.66 6.22 7.56
C PHE A 223 -11.65 5.39 8.85
N VAL A 224 -11.23 5.97 9.99
CA VAL A 224 -11.24 5.32 11.31
C VAL A 224 -12.65 4.89 11.67
N ASP A 225 -13.64 5.77 11.51
CA ASP A 225 -15.06 5.46 11.75
C ASP A 225 -15.56 4.32 10.84
N GLY A 226 -15.21 4.35 9.57
CA GLY A 226 -15.58 3.31 8.58
C GLY A 226 -15.01 1.94 8.94
N VAL A 227 -13.74 1.87 9.37
CA VAL A 227 -13.09 0.63 9.82
C VAL A 227 -13.71 0.11 11.12
N THR A 228 -14.02 1.01 12.05
CA THR A 228 -14.73 0.68 13.29
C THR A 228 -16.12 0.11 13.00
N LYS A 229 -16.89 0.73 12.12
CA LYS A 229 -18.21 0.23 11.66
C LYS A 229 -18.12 -1.12 10.93
N ALA A 230 -16.96 -1.41 10.32
CA ALA A 230 -16.70 -2.72 9.71
C ALA A 230 -16.43 -3.82 10.76
N GLY A 231 -16.40 -3.49 12.05
CA GLY A 231 -16.27 -4.42 13.17
C GLY A 231 -14.84 -4.64 13.66
N PHE A 232 -13.93 -3.72 13.36
CA PHE A 232 -12.56 -3.76 13.88
C PHE A 232 -12.38 -2.83 15.08
N GLU A 233 -11.61 -3.26 16.05
CA GLU A 233 -10.99 -2.40 17.05
C GLU A 233 -9.86 -1.62 16.39
N VAL A 234 -9.88 -0.29 16.46
CA VAL A 234 -8.87 0.57 15.83
C VAL A 234 -7.90 1.11 16.86
N ASP A 235 -6.62 0.77 16.73
CA ASP A 235 -5.53 1.25 17.57
C ASP A 235 -4.71 2.30 16.80
N ILE A 236 -4.73 3.52 17.27
CA ILE A 236 -4.01 4.66 16.71
C ILE A 236 -2.81 5.07 17.58
N THR A 237 -2.50 4.31 18.62
CA THR A 237 -1.53 4.68 19.66
C THR A 237 -0.27 3.84 19.63
N THR A 238 -0.37 2.53 19.42
CA THR A 238 0.76 1.59 19.51
C THR A 238 1.91 1.94 18.55
N LEU A 239 1.60 2.37 17.31
CA LEU A 239 2.60 2.70 16.29
C LEU A 239 2.49 4.18 15.86
N SER A 240 2.29 5.08 16.81
CA SER A 240 2.12 6.53 16.59
C SER A 240 3.45 7.30 16.52
N ARG A 241 4.59 6.65 16.78
CA ARG A 241 5.91 7.29 16.80
C ARG A 241 6.83 6.70 15.73
N SER A 242 7.49 7.58 14.98
CA SER A 242 8.51 7.20 14.00
C SER A 242 9.85 6.92 14.68
N ARG A 243 10.40 5.74 14.43
CA ARG A 243 11.78 5.37 14.79
C ARG A 243 12.79 5.79 13.72
N ARG A 244 12.31 6.28 12.58
CA ARG A 244 13.14 6.69 11.44
C ARG A 244 13.42 8.18 11.44
N CYS A 245 12.38 8.99 11.60
CA CYS A 245 12.47 10.42 11.41
C CYS A 245 12.90 11.13 12.70
N SER A 246 13.76 12.13 12.57
CA SER A 246 14.12 13.02 13.67
C SER A 246 12.90 13.82 14.18
N ALA A 247 13.01 14.39 15.36
CA ALA A 247 11.96 15.22 15.94
C ALA A 247 11.63 16.43 15.04
N ASP A 248 12.66 17.05 14.45
CA ASP A 248 12.51 18.22 13.57
C ASP A 248 11.69 17.89 12.32
N VAL A 249 12.01 16.76 11.66
CA VAL A 249 11.25 16.27 10.50
C VAL A 249 9.81 15.95 10.86
N CYS A 250 9.56 15.27 12.00
CA CYS A 250 8.20 14.96 12.44
C CYS A 250 7.39 16.23 12.74
N ASN A 251 7.99 17.19 13.46
CA ASN A 251 7.36 18.48 13.78
C ASN A 251 7.04 19.27 12.51
N PHE A 252 7.96 19.31 11.55
CA PHE A 252 7.74 19.98 10.27
C PHE A 252 6.55 19.37 9.51
N ILE A 253 6.49 18.04 9.41
CA ILE A 253 5.39 17.32 8.78
C ILE A 253 4.07 17.62 9.49
N SER A 254 4.04 17.55 10.82
CA SER A 254 2.83 17.80 11.60
C SER A 254 2.32 19.23 11.42
N ASN A 255 3.22 20.21 11.45
CA ASN A 255 2.86 21.63 11.34
C ASN A 255 2.46 22.02 9.90
N LYS A 256 3.16 21.51 8.88
CA LYS A 256 2.94 21.94 7.49
C LYS A 256 1.95 21.07 6.72
N LEU A 257 1.87 19.76 7.04
CA LEU A 257 0.96 18.85 6.34
C LEU A 257 -0.26 18.45 7.17
N GLY A 258 -0.33 18.83 8.45
CA GLY A 258 -1.42 18.46 9.36
C GLY A 258 -1.47 16.95 9.66
N ILE A 259 -0.38 16.23 9.44
CA ILE A 259 -0.29 14.78 9.67
C ILE A 259 0.35 14.53 11.04
N GLY A 260 -0.42 13.97 11.98
CA GLY A 260 0.06 13.67 13.33
C GLY A 260 1.14 12.58 13.32
N ILE A 261 2.40 12.98 13.43
CA ILE A 261 3.55 12.09 13.55
C ILE A 261 4.50 12.62 14.62
N MET A 262 5.00 11.74 15.48
CA MET A 262 6.00 12.06 16.50
C MET A 262 7.24 11.20 16.30
N SER A 263 8.41 11.69 16.75
CA SER A 263 9.64 10.91 16.77
C SER A 263 9.76 10.11 18.06
N THR A 264 10.47 8.97 18.02
CA THR A 264 11.00 8.29 19.22
C THR A 264 12.26 8.97 19.76
N GLY A 265 12.92 9.80 18.95
CA GLY A 265 14.20 10.43 19.30
C GLY A 265 15.43 9.60 18.95
N ASP A 266 15.26 8.49 18.25
CA ASP A 266 16.38 7.58 17.91
C ASP A 266 17.38 8.19 16.91
N HIS A 267 16.99 9.25 16.20
CA HIS A 267 17.82 9.91 15.18
C HIS A 267 17.78 11.43 15.31
N GLU A 268 18.95 12.03 15.10
CA GLU A 268 19.12 13.47 14.95
C GLU A 268 19.05 13.88 13.49
N GLY A 269 18.51 15.05 13.21
CA GLY A 269 18.44 15.62 11.87
C GLY A 269 17.55 16.85 11.84
N ARG A 270 17.77 17.71 10.84
CA ARG A 270 17.05 18.98 10.69
C ARG A 270 16.39 19.07 9.33
N VAL A 271 15.32 19.85 9.24
CA VAL A 271 14.73 20.27 7.96
C VAL A 271 15.44 21.55 7.53
N ALA A 272 16.00 21.55 6.35
CA ALA A 272 16.73 22.70 5.80
C ALA A 272 16.24 23.04 4.39
N TRP A 273 15.93 24.30 4.16
CA TRP A 273 15.71 24.83 2.82
C TRP A 273 17.08 24.97 2.12
N ALA A 274 17.20 24.39 0.95
CA ALA A 274 18.46 24.27 0.25
C ALA A 274 18.46 25.02 -1.10
N ASP A 275 17.62 26.05 -1.25
CA ASP A 275 17.53 26.81 -2.50
C ASP A 275 18.85 27.51 -2.84
N ASP A 276 19.52 28.12 -1.84
CA ASP A 276 20.77 28.84 -2.02
C ASP A 276 21.99 27.90 -2.26
N MET A 277 21.90 26.65 -1.79
CA MET A 277 22.93 25.62 -1.95
C MET A 277 22.48 24.45 -2.85
N ALA A 278 21.47 24.69 -3.71
CA ALA A 278 20.84 23.63 -4.49
C ALA A 278 21.83 22.85 -5.37
N ASN A 279 22.79 23.51 -6.00
CA ASN A 279 23.82 22.83 -6.79
C ASN A 279 24.69 21.88 -5.97
N ASP A 280 25.08 22.28 -4.77
CA ASP A 280 25.93 21.45 -3.90
C ASP A 280 25.15 20.22 -3.42
N VAL A 281 23.89 20.41 -3.02
CA VAL A 281 23.00 19.31 -2.64
C VAL A 281 22.76 18.37 -3.83
N LEU A 282 22.49 18.89 -5.03
CA LEU A 282 22.24 18.07 -6.23
C LEU A 282 23.48 17.25 -6.63
N ARG A 283 24.68 17.78 -6.49
CA ARG A 283 25.94 17.09 -6.81
C ARG A 283 26.40 16.11 -5.74
N ASN A 284 25.92 16.24 -4.51
CA ASN A 284 26.34 15.38 -3.40
C ASN A 284 25.71 14.00 -3.49
N ASN A 285 26.45 12.98 -3.87
CA ASN A 285 25.97 11.60 -4.02
C ASN A 285 25.56 10.91 -2.70
N LYS A 286 25.93 11.46 -1.54
CA LYS A 286 25.50 10.95 -0.22
C LYS A 286 24.07 11.37 0.12
N ILE A 287 23.50 12.33 -0.60
CA ILE A 287 22.13 12.78 -0.43
C ILE A 287 21.28 12.19 -1.56
N THR A 288 20.30 11.36 -1.24
CA THR A 288 19.35 10.86 -2.24
C THR A 288 18.31 11.93 -2.58
N LYS A 289 18.14 12.21 -3.87
CA LYS A 289 17.18 13.20 -4.36
C LYS A 289 15.84 12.49 -4.63
N LEU A 290 14.79 13.05 -4.07
CA LEU A 290 13.43 12.56 -4.22
C LEU A 290 12.68 13.53 -5.13
N VAL A 291 12.31 13.07 -6.33
CA VAL A 291 11.57 13.82 -7.34
C VAL A 291 10.16 13.28 -7.47
N TYR A 292 9.22 14.11 -7.90
CA TYR A 292 7.82 13.68 -8.04
C TYR A 292 7.67 12.53 -9.06
N SER A 293 8.35 12.63 -10.20
CA SER A 293 8.33 11.66 -11.30
C SER A 293 9.60 11.76 -12.15
N GLU A 294 9.80 10.80 -13.06
CA GLU A 294 10.88 10.79 -14.06
C GLU A 294 12.31 10.84 -13.45
N ALA A 295 12.53 10.19 -12.30
CA ALA A 295 13.83 10.17 -11.64
C ALA A 295 14.96 9.71 -12.57
N ALA A 296 14.70 8.76 -13.47
CA ALA A 296 15.69 8.25 -14.44
C ALA A 296 16.21 9.30 -15.44
N ARG A 297 15.49 10.43 -15.59
CA ARG A 297 15.85 11.53 -16.48
C ARG A 297 17.09 12.29 -16.01
N TYR A 298 17.41 12.22 -14.71
CA TYR A 298 18.45 13.04 -14.11
C TYR A 298 19.78 12.29 -13.97
N SER A 299 20.89 13.03 -14.11
CA SER A 299 22.25 12.50 -13.98
C SER A 299 22.67 12.23 -12.52
N PHE A 300 22.03 12.90 -11.55
CA PHE A 300 22.22 12.60 -10.13
C PHE A 300 21.39 11.39 -9.66
N SER A 301 21.76 10.80 -8.53
CA SER A 301 21.00 9.73 -7.92
C SER A 301 19.64 10.25 -7.46
N ALA A 302 18.58 9.80 -8.13
CA ALA A 302 17.21 10.19 -7.84
C ALA A 302 16.26 8.99 -7.77
N VAL A 303 15.21 9.14 -6.94
CA VAL A 303 14.10 8.20 -6.81
C VAL A 303 12.80 8.98 -6.90
N ASN A 304 11.77 8.41 -7.54
CA ASN A 304 10.45 9.02 -7.52
C ASN A 304 9.85 8.94 -6.11
N TRP A 305 9.12 9.98 -5.68
CA TRP A 305 8.49 10.03 -4.37
C TRP A 305 7.73 8.74 -4.03
N SER A 306 6.92 8.25 -4.96
CA SER A 306 6.12 7.05 -4.75
C SER A 306 6.94 5.75 -4.70
N TYR A 307 8.09 5.71 -5.37
CA TYR A 307 8.95 4.52 -5.40
C TYR A 307 9.92 4.46 -4.23
N SER A 308 10.04 5.54 -3.47
CA SER A 308 10.84 5.53 -2.22
C SER A 308 10.12 4.87 -1.04
N LYS A 309 8.88 4.38 -1.25
CA LYS A 309 8.14 3.65 -0.20
C LYS A 309 8.92 2.39 0.20
N GLY A 310 9.10 2.18 1.50
CA GLY A 310 9.95 1.11 2.04
C GLY A 310 11.38 1.55 2.35
N ASP A 311 11.96 2.44 1.56
CA ASP A 311 13.35 2.86 1.70
C ASP A 311 13.61 3.65 3.00
N THR A 312 14.87 3.62 3.39
CA THR A 312 15.41 4.46 4.45
C THR A 312 16.75 5.04 4.00
N MET A 313 16.92 6.34 4.15
CA MET A 313 18.06 7.12 3.66
C MET A 313 18.71 7.84 4.83
N ASP A 314 20.04 7.92 4.83
CA ASP A 314 20.76 8.68 5.87
C ASP A 314 20.44 10.17 5.76
N CYS A 315 20.42 10.71 4.55
CA CYS A 315 19.97 12.06 4.24
C CYS A 315 19.16 12.04 2.94
N ALA A 316 18.13 12.85 2.88
CA ALA A 316 17.29 12.99 1.69
C ALA A 316 17.11 14.45 1.28
N CYS A 317 16.96 14.68 -0.01
CA CYS A 317 16.55 15.97 -0.56
C CYS A 317 15.25 15.79 -1.34
N VAL A 318 14.17 16.45 -0.90
CA VAL A 318 12.91 16.47 -1.61
C VAL A 318 12.83 17.69 -2.52
N ILE A 319 12.74 17.44 -3.83
CA ILE A 319 12.51 18.49 -4.83
C ILE A 319 10.99 18.67 -4.93
N LEU A 320 10.51 19.82 -4.45
CA LEU A 320 9.10 20.13 -4.35
C LEU A 320 8.43 20.33 -5.73
N THR A 321 7.15 20.03 -5.82
CA THR A 321 6.33 20.42 -6.97
C THR A 321 5.80 21.84 -6.80
N LYS A 322 5.23 22.41 -7.86
CA LYS A 322 4.63 23.75 -7.84
C LYS A 322 3.55 23.90 -6.76
N ASP A 323 2.82 22.84 -6.46
CA ASP A 323 1.76 22.83 -5.44
C ASP A 323 2.30 23.09 -4.04
N PHE A 324 3.59 22.81 -3.80
CA PHE A 324 4.28 22.97 -2.52
C PHE A 324 5.30 24.13 -2.54
N GLU A 325 5.26 24.99 -3.55
CA GLU A 325 6.20 26.13 -3.68
C GLU A 325 6.20 27.03 -2.45
N LYS A 326 5.03 27.21 -1.85
CA LYS A 326 4.81 28.04 -0.66
C LYS A 326 4.88 27.29 0.67
N LEU A 327 5.40 26.07 0.68
CA LEU A 327 5.45 25.23 1.89
C LEU A 327 6.21 25.89 3.05
N ALA A 328 7.16 26.80 2.75
CA ALA A 328 7.90 27.57 3.76
C ALA A 328 7.00 28.63 4.46
N GLU A 329 6.00 29.15 3.78
CA GLU A 329 5.18 30.26 4.23
C GLU A 329 4.24 29.84 5.37
N ASP A 330 3.92 30.77 6.27
CA ASP A 330 3.06 30.48 7.44
C ASP A 330 1.59 30.31 7.04
N ASP A 331 1.17 30.95 5.96
CA ASP A 331 -0.18 30.87 5.40
C ASP A 331 -0.38 29.70 4.42
N PHE A 332 0.62 28.83 4.27
CA PHE A 332 0.51 27.64 3.42
C PHE A 332 -0.66 26.74 3.85
N SER A 333 -1.48 26.34 2.88
CA SER A 333 -2.66 25.51 3.14
C SER A 333 -2.73 24.32 2.19
N ILE A 334 -2.90 23.12 2.77
CA ILE A 334 -3.07 21.88 2.03
C ILE A 334 -4.47 21.72 1.41
N LYS A 335 -5.44 22.58 1.69
CA LYS A 335 -6.86 22.42 1.28
C LYS A 335 -7.09 22.24 -0.23
N LYS A 336 -6.17 22.75 -1.07
CA LYS A 336 -6.25 22.65 -2.52
C LYS A 336 -5.42 21.49 -3.11
N ILE A 337 -4.72 20.75 -2.26
CA ILE A 337 -3.83 19.68 -2.66
C ILE A 337 -4.58 18.36 -2.57
N SER A 338 -4.50 17.53 -3.62
CA SER A 338 -5.11 16.19 -3.56
C SER A 338 -4.46 15.33 -2.48
N ILE A 339 -5.25 14.49 -1.80
CA ILE A 339 -4.74 13.56 -0.78
C ILE A 339 -3.63 12.68 -1.37
N SER A 340 -3.79 12.22 -2.61
CA SER A 340 -2.76 11.41 -3.28
C SER A 340 -1.43 12.15 -3.43
N THR A 341 -1.44 13.44 -3.76
CA THR A 341 -0.22 14.26 -3.88
C THR A 341 0.39 14.54 -2.51
N LEU A 342 -0.45 14.83 -1.52
CA LEU A 342 -0.03 15.01 -0.12
C LEU A 342 0.65 13.74 0.43
N ASN A 343 0.04 12.59 0.22
CA ASN A 343 0.57 11.30 0.66
C ASN A 343 1.94 10.99 0.01
N LYS A 344 2.11 11.30 -1.28
CA LYS A 344 3.40 11.14 -1.95
C LYS A 344 4.48 12.03 -1.33
N LEU A 345 4.15 13.28 -0.99
CA LEU A 345 5.09 14.16 -0.29
C LEU A 345 5.41 13.63 1.10
N TYR A 346 4.40 13.20 1.86
CA TYR A 346 4.60 12.57 3.17
C TYR A 346 5.53 11.36 3.08
N VAL A 347 5.32 10.47 2.10
CA VAL A 347 6.23 9.34 1.85
C VAL A 347 7.64 9.83 1.61
N ALA A 348 7.85 10.81 0.73
CA ALA A 348 9.18 11.34 0.42
C ALA A 348 9.87 11.95 1.66
N MET A 349 9.16 12.80 2.40
CA MET A 349 9.71 13.47 3.58
C MET A 349 10.09 12.50 4.69
N THR A 350 9.37 11.40 4.81
CA THR A 350 9.60 10.39 5.86
C THR A 350 10.66 9.35 5.51
N ARG A 351 11.47 9.57 4.47
CA ARG A 351 12.55 8.63 4.09
C ARG A 351 13.86 8.87 4.83
N SER A 352 14.11 10.12 5.30
CA SER A 352 15.37 10.48 5.94
C SER A 352 15.44 10.06 7.42
N ARG A 353 16.57 9.50 7.80
CA ARG A 353 16.96 9.34 9.22
C ARG A 353 17.60 10.61 9.77
N GLY A 354 18.43 11.26 8.98
CA GLY A 354 19.14 12.48 9.32
C GLY A 354 18.49 13.73 8.70
N ASN A 355 19.29 14.55 8.06
CA ASN A 355 18.81 15.81 7.49
C ASN A 355 17.87 15.60 6.31
N LEU A 356 16.81 16.41 6.28
CA LEU A 356 15.88 16.53 5.17
C LEU A 356 16.07 17.90 4.51
N TYR A 357 16.58 17.88 3.28
CA TYR A 357 16.73 19.07 2.47
C TYR A 357 15.49 19.28 1.59
N LEU A 358 15.06 20.53 1.44
CA LEU A 358 13.94 20.90 0.59
C LEU A 358 14.42 21.90 -0.47
N ILE A 359 14.12 21.64 -1.74
CA ILE A 359 14.39 22.56 -2.86
C ILE A 359 13.06 22.93 -3.50
N LYS A 360 12.79 24.22 -3.67
CA LYS A 360 11.59 24.74 -4.35
C LYS A 360 11.57 24.34 -5.82
N SER A 361 10.36 24.17 -6.37
CA SER A 361 10.16 23.87 -7.79
C SER A 361 10.76 24.95 -8.69
N SER A 362 10.62 26.22 -8.32
CA SER A 362 11.17 27.36 -9.06
C SER A 362 12.71 27.36 -9.12
N THR A 363 13.37 27.06 -8.00
CA THR A 363 14.83 26.92 -7.92
C THR A 363 15.30 25.74 -8.77
N PHE A 364 14.67 24.59 -8.62
CA PHE A 364 15.07 23.39 -9.38
C PHE A 364 14.90 23.59 -10.90
N LYS A 365 13.84 24.23 -11.35
CA LYS A 365 13.60 24.50 -12.78
C LYS A 365 14.70 25.31 -13.44
N LYS A 366 15.36 26.22 -12.71
CA LYS A 366 16.48 27.00 -13.23
C LYS A 366 17.73 26.15 -13.44
N LEU A 367 17.87 25.07 -12.66
CA LEU A 367 19.06 24.23 -12.65
C LEU A 367 18.89 22.92 -13.42
N GLN A 368 17.67 22.42 -13.58
CA GLN A 368 17.37 21.06 -14.03
C GLN A 368 18.02 20.69 -15.37
N ASN A 369 18.13 21.64 -16.33
CA ASN A 369 18.71 21.38 -17.66
C ASN A 369 20.19 20.95 -17.58
N ALA A 370 20.93 21.40 -16.57
CA ALA A 370 22.32 21.00 -16.35
C ALA A 370 22.45 19.55 -15.82
N TYR A 371 21.34 18.94 -15.43
CA TYR A 371 21.28 17.60 -14.83
C TYR A 371 20.43 16.60 -15.63
N ILE A 372 19.95 16.97 -16.81
CA ILE A 372 19.26 16.01 -17.70
C ILE A 372 20.33 15.10 -18.31
N ARG A 373 20.05 13.80 -18.35
CA ARG A 373 20.87 12.83 -19.08
C ARG A 373 20.68 13.02 -20.58
N ASP A 374 21.74 12.92 -21.33
CA ASP A 374 21.73 12.91 -22.80
C ASP A 374 20.97 11.71 -23.34
#